data_1b2a34e0c9e87791304ac9c7ad99239e
#
_entry.id   1b2a34e0c9e87791304ac9c7ad99239e
#
_cell.length_a   1.000
_cell.length_b   1.000
_cell.length_c   1.000
_cell.angle_alpha   90.00
_cell.angle_beta   90.00
_cell.angle_gamma   90.00
#
_symmetry.space_group_name_H-M   'P 1'
#
loop_
_entity.id
_entity.type
_entity.pdbx_description
1 polymer ?
#
loop_
_entity_poly.entity_id
_entity_poly.type
_entity_poly.pdbx_seq_one_letter_code
_entity_poly.pdbx_strand_id
1 'polypeptide(L)'
;TVERMSIRSVGVRQDTGAYHIIPWSSITTFANFVRGIGSGVANYDVDRHEDLDKASQALKAAVDDLLAQEEIRGLIIGEPSFAGLVGLSNTAFTLRVSFTPLPLKQWTVRFALDTQVKKHFDRAGVRAPVQTWQQLPMPGADSPAAE
;
A
#
# COMPACT_ATOMS: atom_id res chain seq x y z
N THR A 1 -8.77 -7.42 17.45
CA THR A 1 -10.03 -6.99 18.11
C THR A 1 -9.83 -6.81 19.59
N VAL A 2 -10.40 -5.74 20.19
CA VAL A 2 -10.43 -5.55 21.65
C VAL A 2 -11.53 -6.46 22.22
N GLU A 3 -11.19 -7.36 23.13
CA GLU A 3 -12.15 -8.27 23.76
C GLU A 3 -12.46 -7.89 25.21
N ARG A 4 -11.51 -7.32 25.90
CA ARG A 4 -11.67 -6.96 27.32
C ARG A 4 -10.96 -5.65 27.65
N MET A 5 -11.60 -4.82 28.44
CA MET A 5 -10.98 -3.65 29.05
C MET A 5 -11.07 -3.76 30.56
N SER A 6 -9.97 -3.50 31.22
CA SER A 6 -9.89 -3.40 32.67
C SER A 6 -9.28 -2.04 33.07
N ILE A 7 -9.29 -1.72 34.35
CA ILE A 7 -8.73 -0.45 34.86
C ILE A 7 -7.20 -0.33 34.63
N ARG A 8 -6.50 -1.46 34.45
CA ARG A 8 -5.04 -1.51 34.34
C ARG A 8 -4.52 -2.02 32.99
N SER A 9 -5.38 -2.70 32.21
CA SER A 9 -4.95 -3.35 30.98
C SER A 9 -6.10 -3.49 29.96
N VAL A 10 -5.73 -3.67 28.71
CA VAL A 10 -6.62 -4.05 27.63
C VAL A 10 -6.26 -5.43 27.12
N GLY A 11 -7.24 -6.29 26.87
CA GLY A 11 -7.08 -7.58 26.22
C GLY A 11 -7.44 -7.47 24.76
N VAL A 12 -6.49 -7.81 23.90
CA VAL A 12 -6.60 -7.69 22.43
C VAL A 12 -6.35 -9.05 21.79
N ARG A 13 -7.25 -9.48 20.92
CA ARG A 13 -7.04 -10.67 20.07
C ARG A 13 -6.54 -10.25 18.71
N GLN A 14 -5.42 -10.85 18.31
CA GLN A 14 -4.86 -10.69 16.97
C GLN A 14 -5.60 -11.60 15.97
N ASP A 15 -5.53 -11.30 14.69
CA ASP A 15 -6.17 -12.08 13.62
C ASP A 15 -5.65 -13.52 13.54
N THR A 16 -4.42 -13.76 13.99
CA THR A 16 -3.81 -15.10 14.15
C THR A 16 -4.35 -15.91 15.32
N GLY A 17 -5.28 -15.34 16.12
CA GLY A 17 -5.86 -15.94 17.32
C GLY A 17 -5.11 -15.68 18.62
N ALA A 18 -3.92 -15.11 18.59
CA ALA A 18 -3.16 -14.79 19.78
C ALA A 18 -3.87 -13.73 20.64
N TYR A 19 -3.91 -13.97 21.96
CA TYR A 19 -4.49 -13.05 22.92
C TYR A 19 -3.40 -12.32 23.70
N HIS A 20 -3.39 -11.00 23.59
CA HIS A 20 -2.42 -10.13 24.25
C HIS A 20 -3.07 -9.35 25.38
N ILE A 21 -2.45 -9.32 26.55
CA ILE A 21 -2.83 -8.44 27.65
C ILE A 21 -1.81 -7.31 27.69
N ILE A 22 -2.26 -6.09 27.39
CA ILE A 22 -1.40 -4.92 27.28
C ILE A 22 -1.74 -3.96 28.42
N PRO A 23 -0.81 -3.67 29.33
CA PRO A 23 -1.03 -2.67 30.39
C PRO A 23 -1.16 -1.27 29.78
N TRP A 24 -2.04 -0.43 30.34
CA TRP A 24 -2.23 0.95 29.88
C TRP A 24 -0.95 1.78 29.92
N SER A 25 -0.04 1.50 30.87
CA SER A 25 1.24 2.18 30.97
C SER A 25 2.19 1.98 29.79
N SER A 26 1.98 0.92 28.99
CA SER A 26 2.78 0.66 27.78
C SER A 26 2.16 1.26 26.51
N ILE A 27 0.95 1.83 26.60
CA ILE A 27 0.27 2.44 25.47
C ILE A 27 0.46 3.95 25.55
N THR A 28 1.34 4.48 24.70
CA THR A 28 1.60 5.93 24.61
C THR A 28 0.63 6.64 23.68
N THR A 29 0.21 5.96 22.61
CA THR A 29 -0.73 6.50 21.62
C THR A 29 -1.62 5.38 21.09
N PHE A 30 -2.83 5.74 20.66
CA PHE A 30 -3.70 4.83 19.90
C PHE A 30 -4.36 5.57 18.75
N ALA A 31 -4.56 4.87 17.62
CA ALA A 31 -5.27 5.38 16.47
C ALA A 31 -6.68 4.77 16.41
N ASN A 32 -7.68 5.63 16.23
CA ASN A 32 -9.06 5.21 16.03
C ASN A 32 -9.47 5.44 14.58
N PHE A 33 -9.56 4.38 13.78
CA PHE A 33 -9.95 4.43 12.37
C PHE A 33 -11.47 4.47 12.14
N VAL A 34 -12.26 4.42 13.20
CA VAL A 34 -13.75 4.39 13.12
C VAL A 34 -14.34 5.76 13.47
N ARG A 35 -13.57 6.62 14.15
CA ARG A 35 -14.06 7.93 14.58
C ARG A 35 -13.95 8.96 13.46
N GLY A 36 -15.07 9.23 12.82
CA GLY A 36 -15.15 10.21 11.73
C GLY A 36 -14.91 9.61 10.35
N ILE A 37 -14.57 10.46 9.39
CA ILE A 37 -14.30 10.10 8.01
C ILE A 37 -12.84 9.66 7.91
N GLY A 38 -12.60 8.39 7.59
CA GLY A 38 -11.26 7.86 7.37
C GLY A 38 -10.71 8.29 6.00
N SER A 39 -9.41 8.51 5.90
CA SER A 39 -8.73 8.67 4.60
C SER A 39 -7.96 7.40 4.28
N GLY A 40 -8.20 6.85 3.11
CA GLY A 40 -7.42 5.75 2.54
C GLY A 40 -6.39 6.29 1.54
N VAL A 41 -5.17 5.80 1.63
CA VAL A 41 -4.09 6.14 0.69
C VAL A 41 -3.54 4.85 0.10
N ALA A 42 -3.41 4.82 -1.23
CA ALA A 42 -2.79 3.75 -1.98
C ALA A 42 -1.56 4.28 -2.72
N ASN A 43 -0.41 3.69 -2.46
CA ASN A 43 0.83 3.98 -3.15
C ASN A 43 1.18 2.81 -4.06
N TYR A 44 1.58 3.09 -5.29
CA TYR A 44 1.98 2.11 -6.30
C TYR A 44 3.35 2.47 -6.82
N ASP A 45 4.31 1.59 -6.59
CA ASP A 45 5.67 1.75 -7.06
C ASP A 45 5.80 1.14 -8.46
N VAL A 46 6.33 1.92 -9.38
CA VAL A 46 6.55 1.59 -10.79
C VAL A 46 8.04 1.67 -11.08
N ASP A 47 8.55 0.82 -11.96
CA ASP A 47 9.97 0.86 -12.38
C ASP A 47 10.32 2.24 -12.91
N ARG A 48 11.50 2.75 -12.51
CA ARG A 48 11.96 4.10 -12.86
C ARG A 48 12.04 4.35 -14.36
N HIS A 49 12.29 3.32 -15.15
CA HIS A 49 12.45 3.41 -16.60
C HIS A 49 11.12 3.33 -17.36
N GLU A 50 10.02 3.09 -16.66
CA GLU A 50 8.69 3.10 -17.28
C GLU A 50 8.22 4.53 -17.56
N ASP A 51 7.35 4.66 -18.56
CA ASP A 51 6.73 5.94 -18.91
C ASP A 51 5.72 6.34 -17.82
N LEU A 52 5.92 7.54 -17.26
CA LEU A 52 5.07 8.12 -16.22
C LEU A 52 3.63 8.34 -16.72
N ASP A 53 3.46 8.82 -17.97
CA ASP A 53 2.14 9.11 -18.52
C ASP A 53 1.37 7.83 -18.77
N LYS A 54 2.02 6.80 -19.28
CA LYS A 54 1.46 5.46 -19.47
C LYS A 54 1.01 4.84 -18.12
N ALA A 55 1.87 4.89 -17.10
CA ALA A 55 1.55 4.37 -15.77
C ALA A 55 0.41 5.16 -15.12
N SER A 56 0.40 6.49 -15.27
CA SER A 56 -0.64 7.37 -14.74
C SER A 56 -1.99 7.13 -15.42
N GLN A 57 -2.00 6.94 -16.73
CA GLN A 57 -3.23 6.61 -17.48
C GLN A 57 -3.79 5.25 -17.08
N ALA A 58 -2.93 4.24 -16.96
CA ALA A 58 -3.33 2.91 -16.50
C ALA A 58 -3.92 2.94 -15.08
N LEU A 59 -3.32 3.75 -14.18
CA LEU A 59 -3.82 3.92 -12.82
C LEU A 59 -5.17 4.65 -12.78
N LYS A 60 -5.34 5.71 -13.59
CA LYS A 60 -6.63 6.41 -13.71
C LYS A 60 -7.72 5.49 -14.25
N ALA A 61 -7.45 4.74 -15.32
CA ALA A 61 -8.39 3.77 -15.88
C ALA A 61 -8.77 2.69 -14.84
N ALA A 62 -7.85 2.26 -14.00
CA ALA A 62 -8.15 1.32 -12.91
C ALA A 62 -9.08 1.92 -11.85
N VAL A 63 -8.93 3.22 -11.53
CA VAL A 63 -9.82 3.93 -10.62
C VAL A 63 -11.21 4.10 -11.23
N ASP A 64 -11.29 4.46 -12.51
CA ASP A 64 -12.56 4.62 -13.23
C ASP A 64 -13.34 3.29 -13.30
N ASP A 65 -12.67 2.18 -13.62
CA ASP A 65 -13.26 0.83 -13.60
C ASP A 65 -13.69 0.39 -12.19
N LEU A 66 -12.97 0.82 -11.15
CA LEU A 66 -13.38 0.58 -9.78
C LEU A 66 -14.68 1.33 -9.45
N LEU A 67 -14.78 2.59 -9.85
CA LEU A 67 -15.95 3.43 -9.61
C LEU A 67 -17.18 3.00 -10.43
N ALA A 68 -16.98 2.30 -11.54
CA ALA A 68 -18.05 1.70 -12.33
C ALA A 68 -18.74 0.52 -11.60
N GLN A 69 -18.09 -0.04 -10.58
CA GLN A 69 -18.68 -1.09 -9.74
C GLN A 69 -19.55 -0.44 -8.65
N GLU A 70 -20.87 -0.53 -8.78
CA GLU A 70 -21.83 0.08 -7.83
C GLU A 70 -21.59 -0.33 -6.36
N GLU A 71 -21.21 -1.59 -6.14
CA GLU A 71 -20.92 -2.12 -4.79
C GLU A 71 -19.76 -1.36 -4.12
N ILE A 72 -18.71 -1.06 -4.86
CA ILE A 72 -17.54 -0.34 -4.33
C ILE A 72 -17.77 1.16 -4.32
N ARG A 73 -18.45 1.68 -5.35
CA ARG A 73 -18.83 3.10 -5.41
C ARG A 73 -19.61 3.54 -4.18
N GLY A 74 -20.56 2.72 -3.70
CA GLY A 74 -21.33 2.97 -2.48
C GLY A 74 -20.53 2.96 -1.18
N LEU A 75 -19.28 2.44 -1.21
CA LEU A 75 -18.38 2.40 -0.05
C LEU A 75 -17.40 3.59 0.00
N ILE A 76 -17.40 4.45 -1.01
CA ILE A 76 -16.49 5.60 -1.13
C ILE A 76 -17.30 6.88 -1.03
N ILE A 77 -16.87 7.78 -0.15
CA ILE A 77 -17.46 9.11 0.04
C ILE A 77 -16.75 10.08 -0.92
N GLY A 78 -17.51 10.74 -1.79
CA GLY A 78 -16.94 11.64 -2.79
C GLY A 78 -16.23 10.92 -3.93
N GLU A 79 -15.22 11.58 -4.48
CA GLU A 79 -14.40 11.03 -5.57
C GLU A 79 -12.98 10.76 -5.10
N PRO A 80 -12.34 9.64 -5.54
CA PRO A 80 -10.93 9.41 -5.30
C PRO A 80 -10.09 10.52 -5.93
N SER A 81 -9.05 10.95 -5.22
CA SER A 81 -8.11 11.96 -5.70
C SER A 81 -6.84 11.27 -6.18
N PHE A 82 -6.46 11.58 -7.41
CA PHE A 82 -5.20 11.17 -7.99
C PHE A 82 -4.12 12.22 -7.70
N ALA A 83 -3.21 11.94 -6.78
CA ALA A 83 -2.15 12.87 -6.39
C ALA A 83 -0.97 12.89 -7.39
N GLY A 84 -0.91 11.94 -8.33
CA GLY A 84 0.19 11.82 -9.28
C GLY A 84 1.45 11.24 -8.67
N LEU A 85 2.59 11.71 -9.16
CA LEU A 85 3.92 11.32 -8.70
C LEU A 85 4.18 11.91 -7.30
N VAL A 86 4.37 11.07 -6.31
CA VAL A 86 4.61 11.48 -4.91
C VAL A 86 5.98 11.08 -4.39
N GLY A 87 6.70 10.23 -5.11
CA GLY A 87 8.02 9.79 -4.74
C GLY A 87 8.85 9.37 -5.95
N LEU A 88 10.15 9.59 -5.88
CA LEU A 88 11.12 9.15 -6.87
C LEU A 88 12.34 8.59 -6.15
N SER A 89 12.69 7.35 -6.46
CA SER A 89 13.86 6.66 -5.95
C SER A 89 14.82 6.25 -7.07
N ASN A 90 15.92 5.59 -6.72
CA ASN A 90 16.89 5.12 -7.70
C ASN A 90 16.32 4.01 -8.60
N THR A 91 15.33 3.25 -8.12
CA THR A 91 14.77 2.08 -8.82
C THR A 91 13.31 2.22 -9.18
N ALA A 92 12.59 3.18 -8.58
CA ALA A 92 11.15 3.31 -8.71
C ALA A 92 10.69 4.76 -8.65
N PHE A 93 9.52 5.01 -9.22
CA PHE A 93 8.69 6.16 -8.89
C PHE A 93 7.36 5.70 -8.30
N THR A 94 6.79 6.51 -7.40
CA THR A 94 5.58 6.16 -6.65
C THR A 94 4.41 7.03 -7.10
N LEU A 95 3.34 6.39 -7.55
CA LEU A 95 2.05 7.02 -7.83
C LEU A 95 1.11 6.86 -6.63
N ARG A 96 0.31 7.86 -6.35
CA ARG A 96 -0.61 7.86 -5.21
C ARG A 96 -2.05 8.12 -5.63
N VAL A 97 -2.94 7.32 -5.07
CA VAL A 97 -4.39 7.54 -5.07
C VAL A 97 -4.85 7.68 -3.63
N SER A 98 -5.67 8.70 -3.37
CA SER A 98 -6.32 8.90 -2.07
C SER A 98 -7.83 8.74 -2.25
N PHE A 99 -8.49 8.12 -1.28
CA PHE A 99 -9.92 7.90 -1.28
C PHE A 99 -10.48 8.01 0.14
N THR A 100 -11.76 8.29 0.26
CA THR A 100 -12.44 8.42 1.54
C THR A 100 -13.45 7.28 1.69
N PRO A 101 -13.08 6.18 2.36
CA PRO A 101 -13.97 5.03 2.51
C PRO A 101 -14.98 5.27 3.64
N LEU A 102 -16.11 4.59 3.59
CA LEU A 102 -16.98 4.44 4.75
C LEU A 102 -16.23 3.76 5.91
N PRO A 103 -16.60 4.06 7.17
CA PRO A 103 -15.98 3.44 8.33
C PRO A 103 -15.96 1.89 8.23
N LEU A 104 -14.83 1.29 8.57
CA LEU A 104 -14.56 -0.16 8.50
C LEU A 104 -14.52 -0.76 7.08
N LYS A 105 -14.68 0.03 6.01
CA LYS A 105 -14.65 -0.43 4.62
C LYS A 105 -13.34 -0.12 3.89
N GLN A 106 -12.37 0.50 4.57
CA GLN A 106 -11.09 0.89 3.99
C GLN A 106 -10.34 -0.29 3.33
N TRP A 107 -10.36 -1.45 3.95
CA TRP A 107 -9.67 -2.63 3.42
C TRP A 107 -10.40 -3.24 2.21
N THR A 108 -11.74 -3.25 2.24
CA THR A 108 -12.55 -3.72 1.11
C THR A 108 -12.27 -2.89 -0.14
N VAL A 109 -12.31 -1.56 0.00
CA VAL A 109 -12.02 -0.63 -1.09
C VAL A 109 -10.57 -0.76 -1.55
N ARG A 110 -9.62 -0.88 -0.60
CA ARG A 110 -8.19 -1.02 -0.92
C ARG A 110 -7.91 -2.28 -1.74
N PHE A 111 -8.41 -3.44 -1.33
CA PHE A 111 -8.18 -4.70 -2.06
C PHE A 111 -8.84 -4.70 -3.44
N ALA A 112 -10.02 -4.10 -3.57
CA ALA A 112 -10.66 -3.94 -4.87
C ALA A 112 -9.83 -3.03 -5.79
N LEU A 113 -9.31 -1.91 -5.27
CA LEU A 113 -8.43 -1.00 -6.00
C LEU A 113 -7.14 -1.69 -6.44
N ASP A 114 -6.44 -2.38 -5.52
CA ASP A 114 -5.19 -3.10 -5.80
C ASP A 114 -5.41 -4.16 -6.92
N THR A 115 -6.55 -4.83 -6.90
CA THR A 115 -6.92 -5.82 -7.92
C THR A 115 -7.11 -5.18 -9.30
N GLN A 116 -7.79 -4.04 -9.38
CA GLN A 116 -7.98 -3.32 -10.65
C GLN A 116 -6.67 -2.75 -11.16
N VAL A 117 -5.88 -2.11 -10.28
CA VAL A 117 -4.58 -1.56 -10.65
C VAL A 117 -3.66 -2.65 -11.22
N LYS A 118 -3.60 -3.82 -10.56
CA LYS A 118 -2.81 -4.96 -11.08
C LYS A 118 -3.23 -5.35 -12.49
N LYS A 119 -4.54 -5.47 -12.75
CA LYS A 119 -5.06 -5.83 -14.10
C LYS A 119 -4.69 -4.79 -15.16
N HIS A 120 -4.84 -3.50 -14.83
CA HIS A 120 -4.54 -2.42 -15.76
C HIS A 120 -3.04 -2.27 -16.02
N PHE A 121 -2.21 -2.42 -15.00
CA PHE A 121 -0.76 -2.39 -15.16
C PHE A 121 -0.27 -3.55 -16.02
N ASP A 122 -0.80 -4.77 -15.82
CA ASP A 122 -0.47 -5.93 -16.65
C ASP A 122 -0.87 -5.71 -18.12
N ARG A 123 -2.09 -5.20 -18.38
CA ARG A 123 -2.57 -4.89 -19.73
C ARG A 123 -1.75 -3.81 -20.42
N ALA A 124 -1.34 -2.80 -19.66
CA ALA A 124 -0.50 -1.72 -20.15
C ALA A 124 0.98 -2.13 -20.26
N GLY A 125 1.39 -3.28 -19.71
CA GLY A 125 2.79 -3.70 -19.65
C GLY A 125 3.63 -2.78 -18.80
N VAL A 126 3.06 -2.24 -17.71
CA VAL A 126 3.76 -1.42 -16.70
C VAL A 126 4.44 -2.36 -15.71
N ARG A 127 5.76 -2.24 -15.56
CA ARG A 127 6.57 -3.13 -14.71
C ARG A 127 6.70 -2.56 -13.31
N ALA A 128 6.68 -3.49 -12.34
CA ALA A 128 7.06 -3.19 -10.97
C ALA A 128 8.60 -3.02 -10.86
N PRO A 129 9.10 -2.24 -9.88
CA PRO A 129 10.52 -2.08 -9.67
C PRO A 129 11.18 -3.42 -9.33
N VAL A 130 12.29 -3.70 -9.99
CA VAL A 130 13.11 -4.90 -9.72
C VAL A 130 14.32 -4.47 -8.90
N GLN A 131 14.54 -5.11 -7.75
CA GLN A 131 15.78 -4.92 -6.99
C GLN A 131 16.90 -5.66 -7.70
N THR A 132 17.75 -4.93 -8.42
CA THR A 132 18.97 -5.49 -9.00
C THR A 132 20.06 -5.45 -7.95
N TRP A 133 20.42 -6.61 -7.42
CA TRP A 133 21.60 -6.78 -6.58
C TRP A 133 22.83 -6.78 -7.49
N GLN A 134 23.54 -5.67 -7.59
CA GLN A 134 24.89 -5.68 -8.15
C GLN A 134 25.82 -6.31 -7.11
N GLN A 135 26.27 -7.54 -7.36
CA GLN A 135 27.42 -8.07 -6.64
C GLN A 135 28.63 -7.21 -7.03
N LEU A 136 29.07 -6.36 -6.12
CA LEU A 136 30.41 -5.77 -6.27
C LEU A 136 31.41 -6.93 -6.30
N PRO A 137 32.34 -6.97 -7.31
CA PRO A 137 33.41 -7.94 -7.31
C PRO A 137 34.20 -7.79 -6.00
N MET A 138 34.37 -8.91 -5.29
CA MET A 138 35.17 -8.93 -4.07
C MET A 138 36.59 -8.51 -4.43
N PRO A 139 37.14 -7.47 -3.82
CA PRO A 139 38.55 -7.14 -4.04
C PRO A 139 39.41 -8.27 -3.48
N GLY A 140 40.09 -9.03 -4.33
CA GLY A 140 41.01 -10.06 -3.93
C GLY A 140 40.91 -11.43 -4.62
N ALA A 141 40.04 -11.61 -5.64
CA ALA A 141 39.90 -12.87 -6.33
C ALA A 141 40.91 -13.10 -7.48
N ASP A 142 41.74 -12.12 -7.83
CA ASP A 142 42.79 -12.22 -8.83
C ASP A 142 44.17 -12.11 -8.17
N SER A 143 44.64 -13.21 -7.53
CA SER A 143 46.05 -13.41 -7.31
C SER A 143 46.45 -14.64 -8.17
N PRO A 144 47.07 -14.43 -9.35
CA PRO A 144 47.69 -15.58 -10.06
C PRO A 144 48.80 -16.09 -9.17
N ALA A 145 48.77 -17.38 -8.88
CA ALA A 145 49.88 -18.10 -8.30
C ALA A 145 51.10 -17.90 -9.23
N ALA A 146 52.10 -17.19 -8.73
CA ALA A 146 53.43 -17.16 -9.37
C ALA A 146 54.15 -18.46 -9.02
N GLU A 147 54.57 -19.18 -10.05
CA GLU A 147 55.55 -20.26 -9.99
C GLU A 147 56.88 -19.80 -9.40
#